data_e4890610677972a0bb5157e2988eb747
#
_entry.id   e4890610677972a0bb5157e2988eb747
#
_cell.length_a   1.000
_cell.length_b   1.000
_cell.length_c   1.000
_cell.angle_alpha   90.00
_cell.angle_beta   90.00
_cell.angle_gamma   90.00
#
_symmetry.space_group_name_H-M   'P 1'
#
loop_
_entity.id
_entity.type
_entity.pdbx_description
1 polymer ?
#
loop_
_entity_poly.entity_id
_entity_poly.type
_entity_poly.pdbx_seq_one_letter_code
_entity_poly.pdbx_strand_id
1 'polypeptide(L)'
;GTSYKAPNLGQLYGFYGNPNLNPEKSKQWEGAFEGLTAGVNWRISGYRNDVSDLIDYDDHTLKYYNEGKARIKGVEATANFDTGPLTHTVSYDYVDARNAITDTPLLRRAKQQVKYQLDWQLYDFDWGITYQYLGTRYDKDYSSYPYQTVKMGGVSLWDLAVAYPVTSHLTVRGKIANLFDKDYETVYGYQTAGREYTLSGSYTF
;
A
#
# COMPACT_ATOMS: atom_id res chain seq x y z
N GLY A 1 -11.53 10.85 14.72
CA GLY A 1 -10.26 11.07 15.43
C GLY A 1 -9.53 12.31 14.96
N THR A 2 -8.62 12.79 15.80
CA THR A 2 -7.66 13.85 15.45
C THR A 2 -6.26 13.37 15.79
N SER A 3 -5.29 13.69 14.94
CA SER A 3 -3.89 13.36 15.18
C SER A 3 -2.97 14.49 14.68
N TYR A 4 -1.73 14.47 15.14
CA TYR A 4 -0.68 15.34 14.63
C TYR A 4 0.59 14.54 14.41
N LYS A 5 1.42 14.99 13.47
CA LYS A 5 2.74 14.43 13.19
C LYS A 5 3.77 15.56 13.25
N ALA A 6 4.67 15.48 14.24
CA ALA A 6 5.77 16.43 14.35
C ALA A 6 6.74 16.30 13.17
N PRO A 7 7.34 17.43 12.71
CA PRO A 7 8.44 17.39 11.77
C PRO A 7 9.60 16.57 12.34
N ASN A 8 10.28 15.80 11.50
CA ASN A 8 11.50 15.10 11.92
C ASN A 8 12.72 16.03 11.93
N LEU A 9 13.82 15.57 12.55
CA LEU A 9 15.05 16.37 12.67
C LEU A 9 15.64 16.76 11.32
N GLY A 10 15.55 15.90 10.31
CA GLY A 10 16.03 16.19 8.95
C GLY A 10 15.19 17.29 8.27
N GLN A 11 13.87 17.30 8.50
CA GLN A 11 12.99 18.35 7.99
C GLN A 11 13.21 19.70 8.69
N LEU A 12 13.58 19.71 9.98
CA LEU A 12 13.83 20.92 10.74
C LEU A 12 15.26 21.46 10.51
N TYR A 13 16.26 20.60 10.62
CA TYR A 13 17.67 21.01 10.76
C TYR A 13 18.60 20.38 9.73
N GLY A 14 18.10 19.56 8.80
CA GLY A 14 18.89 19.02 7.69
C GLY A 14 19.34 20.11 6.72
N PHE A 15 20.13 19.76 5.73
CA PHE A 15 20.67 20.70 4.73
C PHE A 15 19.57 21.53 4.02
N TYR A 16 18.43 20.90 3.77
CA TYR A 16 17.22 21.51 3.20
C TYR A 16 16.15 21.80 4.26
N GLY A 17 16.53 21.80 5.53
CA GLY A 17 15.62 21.93 6.66
C GLY A 17 15.02 23.33 6.82
N ASN A 18 13.87 23.36 7.51
CA ASN A 18 13.21 24.59 7.91
C ASN A 18 12.79 24.48 9.38
N PRO A 19 13.45 25.21 10.28
CA PRO A 19 13.16 25.14 11.73
C PRO A 19 11.78 25.73 12.11
N ASN A 20 11.12 26.41 11.19
CA ASN A 20 9.82 27.05 11.42
C ASN A 20 8.63 26.16 11.01
N LEU A 21 8.85 24.88 10.73
CA LEU A 21 7.77 23.96 10.37
C LEU A 21 6.80 23.73 11.54
N ASN A 22 5.52 23.82 11.23
CA ASN A 22 4.45 23.39 12.12
C ASN A 22 4.22 21.87 12.01
N PRO A 23 3.73 21.21 13.06
CA PRO A 23 3.26 19.84 12.97
C PRO A 23 2.10 19.70 11.96
N GLU A 24 2.12 18.64 11.15
CA GLU A 24 0.94 18.24 10.38
C GLU A 24 -0.20 17.88 11.33
N LYS A 25 -1.41 18.30 11.00
CA LYS A 25 -2.62 17.98 11.78
C LYS A 25 -3.61 17.25 10.90
N SER A 26 -4.27 16.23 11.41
CA SER A 26 -5.31 15.54 10.68
C SER A 26 -6.59 15.38 11.49
N LYS A 27 -7.71 15.39 10.76
CA LYS A 27 -9.05 15.05 11.26
C LYS A 27 -9.58 13.92 10.41
N GLN A 28 -9.92 12.81 11.06
CA GLN A 28 -10.38 11.60 10.38
C GLN A 28 -11.80 11.24 10.84
N TRP A 29 -12.61 10.87 9.85
CA TRP A 29 -13.94 10.31 10.00
C TRP A 29 -13.96 8.97 9.28
N GLU A 30 -14.54 7.97 9.94
CA GLU A 30 -14.72 6.64 9.37
C GLU A 30 -16.09 6.11 9.80
N GLY A 31 -16.77 5.44 8.86
CA GLY A 31 -17.96 4.65 9.11
C GLY A 31 -17.78 3.28 8.46
N ALA A 32 -18.19 2.23 9.16
CA ALA A 32 -18.06 0.86 8.68
C ALA A 32 -19.33 0.07 8.94
N PHE A 33 -19.60 -0.86 8.02
CA PHE A 33 -20.59 -1.93 8.16
C PHE A 33 -19.88 -3.26 8.00
N GLU A 34 -20.24 -4.22 8.81
CA GLU A 34 -19.69 -5.57 8.75
C GLU A 34 -20.78 -6.61 9.02
N GLY A 35 -20.59 -7.79 8.52
CA GLY A 35 -21.59 -8.84 8.69
C GLY A 35 -21.14 -10.19 8.16
N LEU A 36 -21.98 -11.19 8.41
CA LEU A 36 -21.88 -12.53 7.88
C LEU A 36 -23.15 -12.82 7.07
N THR A 37 -22.99 -13.06 5.77
CA THR A 37 -24.10 -13.37 4.86
C THR A 37 -23.73 -14.54 3.97
N ALA A 38 -24.54 -15.58 3.97
CA ALA A 38 -24.32 -16.79 3.17
C ALA A 38 -22.91 -17.39 3.27
N GLY A 39 -22.33 -17.40 4.49
CA GLY A 39 -20.99 -17.92 4.73
C GLY A 39 -19.84 -16.95 4.39
N VAL A 40 -20.16 -15.75 3.91
CA VAL A 40 -19.16 -14.69 3.64
C VAL A 40 -19.09 -13.72 4.81
N ASN A 41 -17.96 -13.63 5.47
CA ASN A 41 -17.64 -12.52 6.39
C ASN A 41 -17.20 -11.33 5.55
N TRP A 42 -17.88 -10.20 5.70
CA TRP A 42 -17.58 -9.01 4.94
C TRP A 42 -17.54 -7.75 5.81
N ARG A 43 -16.73 -6.79 5.39
CA ARG A 43 -16.68 -5.44 5.96
C ARG A 43 -16.54 -4.43 4.82
N ILE A 44 -17.30 -3.34 4.90
CA ILE A 44 -17.19 -2.19 4.01
C ILE A 44 -17.05 -0.97 4.90
N SER A 45 -16.01 -0.17 4.69
CA SER A 45 -15.80 1.09 5.38
C SER A 45 -15.61 2.24 4.40
N GLY A 46 -16.06 3.41 4.78
CA GLY A 46 -15.79 4.65 4.09
C GLY A 46 -15.10 5.62 5.04
N TYR A 47 -14.09 6.34 4.57
CA TYR A 47 -13.34 7.27 5.38
C TYR A 47 -13.04 8.58 4.68
N ARG A 48 -12.79 9.60 5.48
CA ARG A 48 -12.26 10.89 5.06
C ARG A 48 -11.24 11.38 6.06
N ASN A 49 -10.09 11.78 5.57
CA ASN A 49 -9.02 12.41 6.34
C ASN A 49 -8.69 13.76 5.72
N ASP A 50 -8.89 14.83 6.50
CA ASP A 50 -8.49 16.19 6.13
C ASP A 50 -7.20 16.52 6.89
N VAL A 51 -6.11 16.75 6.15
CA VAL A 51 -4.79 17.09 6.68
C VAL A 51 -4.53 18.57 6.43
N SER A 52 -4.05 19.26 7.47
CA SER A 52 -3.57 20.64 7.39
C SER A 52 -2.10 20.71 7.79
N ASP A 53 -1.43 21.76 7.33
CA ASP A 53 0.00 21.98 7.58
C ASP A 53 0.89 20.83 7.06
N LEU A 54 0.47 20.17 5.95
CA LEU A 54 1.23 19.08 5.34
C LEU A 54 2.65 19.55 5.01
N ILE A 55 3.64 18.78 5.43
CA ILE A 55 5.05 19.11 5.19
C ILE A 55 5.47 18.51 3.84
N ASP A 56 5.85 19.38 2.92
CA ASP A 56 6.34 19.00 1.60
C ASP A 56 7.66 19.72 1.30
N TYR A 57 8.30 19.34 0.20
CA TYR A 57 9.56 19.90 -0.23
C TYR A 57 9.34 20.80 -1.46
N ASP A 58 9.83 22.04 -1.37
CA ASP A 58 9.77 23.00 -2.49
C ASP A 58 11.05 22.91 -3.33
N ASP A 59 10.91 22.46 -4.55
CA ASP A 59 12.00 22.31 -5.52
C ASP A 59 12.61 23.64 -5.97
N HIS A 60 11.92 24.78 -5.78
CA HIS A 60 12.40 26.12 -6.16
C HIS A 60 13.23 26.75 -5.04
N THR A 61 12.73 26.68 -3.81
CA THR A 61 13.42 27.23 -2.63
C THR A 61 14.40 26.25 -2.01
N LEU A 62 14.35 24.98 -2.41
CA LEU A 62 15.13 23.87 -1.88
C LEU A 62 14.97 23.72 -0.36
N LYS A 63 13.76 23.92 0.15
CA LYS A 63 13.44 23.82 1.58
C LYS A 63 12.13 23.10 1.82
N TYR A 64 12.03 22.50 3.01
CA TYR A 64 10.77 22.02 3.51
C TYR A 64 9.85 23.18 3.92
N TYR A 65 8.56 23.05 3.66
CA TYR A 65 7.54 24.01 4.03
C TYR A 65 6.23 23.29 4.39
N ASN A 66 5.34 23.97 5.10
CA ASN A 66 4.01 23.44 5.33
C ASN A 66 3.13 23.77 4.12
N GLU A 67 2.83 22.75 3.31
CA GLU A 67 1.82 22.88 2.25
C GLU A 67 0.43 22.90 2.88
N GLY A 68 -0.40 23.81 2.40
CA GLY A 68 -1.72 24.04 2.93
C GLY A 68 -2.52 22.84 3.39
N LYS A 69 -3.28 22.20 2.49
CA LYS A 69 -4.26 21.17 2.92
C LYS A 69 -4.28 19.98 1.95
N ALA A 70 -4.33 18.77 2.50
CA ALA A 70 -4.62 17.57 1.75
C ALA A 70 -5.97 16.97 2.19
N ARG A 71 -6.68 16.38 1.25
CA ARG A 71 -7.90 15.62 1.49
C ARG A 71 -7.73 14.22 0.94
N ILE A 72 -7.91 13.24 1.81
CA ILE A 72 -7.86 11.83 1.46
C ILE A 72 -9.22 11.23 1.83
N LYS A 73 -9.90 10.64 0.88
CA LYS A 73 -11.14 9.92 1.12
C LYS A 73 -11.11 8.60 0.37
N GLY A 74 -11.78 7.60 0.89
CA GLY A 74 -11.77 6.30 0.29
C GLY A 74 -12.83 5.37 0.80
N VAL A 75 -12.87 4.21 0.16
CA VAL A 75 -13.72 3.08 0.53
C VAL A 75 -12.85 1.84 0.57
N GLU A 76 -12.95 1.09 1.64
CA GLU A 76 -12.32 -0.21 1.80
C GLU A 76 -13.40 -1.29 1.88
N ALA A 77 -13.20 -2.40 1.18
CA ALA A 77 -14.06 -3.57 1.25
C ALA A 77 -13.22 -4.81 1.44
N THR A 78 -13.59 -5.67 2.39
CA THR A 78 -12.97 -6.96 2.62
C THR A 78 -14.01 -8.07 2.65
N ALA A 79 -13.63 -9.24 2.18
CA ALA A 79 -14.45 -10.45 2.26
C ALA A 79 -13.58 -11.67 2.53
N ASN A 80 -14.05 -12.55 3.44
CA ASN A 80 -13.45 -13.85 3.74
C ASN A 80 -14.52 -14.92 3.64
N PHE A 81 -14.25 -15.97 2.88
CA PHE A 81 -15.19 -17.08 2.70
C PHE A 81 -14.47 -18.36 2.26
N ASP A 82 -15.12 -19.48 2.47
CA ASP A 82 -14.62 -20.79 2.06
C ASP A 82 -15.45 -21.36 0.92
N THR A 83 -14.80 -22.04 -0.03
CA THR A 83 -15.44 -22.86 -1.06
C THR A 83 -14.84 -24.27 -1.04
N GLY A 84 -15.46 -25.16 -0.27
CA GLY A 84 -14.88 -26.49 0.03
C GLY A 84 -13.56 -26.35 0.78
N PRO A 85 -12.45 -26.90 0.25
CA PRO A 85 -11.14 -26.82 0.93
C PRO A 85 -10.39 -25.50 0.69
N LEU A 86 -10.98 -24.56 -0.05
CA LEU A 86 -10.36 -23.30 -0.46
C LEU A 86 -10.81 -22.17 0.46
N THR A 87 -9.86 -21.46 1.06
CA THR A 87 -10.12 -20.23 1.84
C THR A 87 -9.74 -19.04 1.02
N HIS A 88 -10.69 -18.11 0.85
CA HIS A 88 -10.57 -16.90 0.07
C HIS A 88 -10.54 -15.67 0.97
N THR A 89 -9.57 -14.80 0.76
CA THR A 89 -9.50 -13.47 1.37
C THR A 89 -9.38 -12.43 0.26
N VAL A 90 -10.31 -11.50 0.19
CA VAL A 90 -10.31 -10.41 -0.81
C VAL A 90 -10.30 -9.08 -0.09
N SER A 91 -9.48 -8.14 -0.54
CA SER A 91 -9.58 -6.74 -0.17
C SER A 91 -9.55 -5.84 -1.40
N TYR A 92 -10.35 -4.81 -1.37
CA TYR A 92 -10.41 -3.75 -2.37
C TYR A 92 -10.37 -2.41 -1.69
N ASP A 93 -9.45 -1.54 -2.15
CA ASP A 93 -9.29 -0.18 -1.66
C ASP A 93 -9.45 0.81 -2.81
N TYR A 94 -10.32 1.79 -2.63
CA TYR A 94 -10.41 2.96 -3.48
C TYR A 94 -10.01 4.20 -2.69
N VAL A 95 -9.03 4.96 -3.19
CA VAL A 95 -8.49 6.15 -2.53
C VAL A 95 -8.48 7.33 -3.50
N ASP A 96 -9.13 8.42 -3.12
CA ASP A 96 -9.01 9.72 -3.78
C ASP A 96 -8.24 10.67 -2.85
N ALA A 97 -6.96 10.84 -3.13
CA ALA A 97 -6.04 11.69 -2.36
C ALA A 97 -5.66 12.93 -3.18
N ARG A 98 -5.97 14.12 -2.67
CA ARG A 98 -5.78 15.39 -3.37
C ARG A 98 -5.18 16.47 -2.50
N ASN A 99 -4.41 17.35 -3.11
CA ASN A 99 -4.17 18.68 -2.58
C ASN A 99 -5.52 19.41 -2.54
N ALA A 100 -5.96 19.85 -1.35
CA ALA A 100 -7.29 20.44 -1.19
C ALA A 100 -7.38 21.90 -1.63
N ILE A 101 -6.24 22.54 -1.98
CA ILE A 101 -6.16 23.91 -2.49
C ILE A 101 -6.20 23.89 -4.02
N THR A 102 -5.35 23.09 -4.65
CA THR A 102 -5.19 23.04 -6.11
C THR A 102 -6.08 21.98 -6.78
N ASP A 103 -6.73 21.11 -5.99
CA ASP A 103 -7.51 19.95 -6.42
C ASP A 103 -6.73 18.97 -7.32
N THR A 104 -5.40 18.99 -7.23
CA THR A 104 -4.53 18.06 -7.96
C THR A 104 -4.34 16.76 -7.18
N PRO A 105 -4.20 15.60 -7.86
CA PRO A 105 -3.89 14.34 -7.19
C PRO A 105 -2.57 14.40 -6.43
N LEU A 106 -2.52 13.82 -5.23
CA LEU A 106 -1.26 13.60 -4.51
C LEU A 106 -0.43 12.53 -5.23
N LEU A 107 0.88 12.74 -5.25
CA LEU A 107 1.82 11.82 -5.89
C LEU A 107 1.92 10.48 -5.14
N ARG A 108 2.24 9.44 -5.87
CA ARG A 108 2.50 8.07 -5.33
C ARG A 108 1.32 7.47 -4.58
N ARG A 109 0.09 7.89 -4.91
CA ARG A 109 -1.15 7.34 -4.35
C ARG A 109 -1.92 6.65 -5.45
N ALA A 110 -1.96 5.32 -5.42
CA ALA A 110 -2.79 4.54 -6.34
C ALA A 110 -4.26 4.73 -6.00
N LYS A 111 -5.09 4.97 -7.03
CA LYS A 111 -6.54 5.15 -6.83
C LYS A 111 -7.25 3.87 -6.45
N GLN A 112 -6.75 2.73 -6.88
CA GLN A 112 -7.36 1.43 -6.67
C GLN A 112 -6.28 0.43 -6.31
N GLN A 113 -6.57 -0.41 -5.33
CA GLN A 113 -5.75 -1.55 -4.97
C GLN A 113 -6.67 -2.75 -4.74
N VAL A 114 -6.23 -3.90 -5.21
CA VAL A 114 -6.89 -5.18 -4.96
C VAL A 114 -5.85 -6.13 -4.39
N LYS A 115 -6.21 -6.86 -3.37
CA LYS A 115 -5.43 -8.01 -2.91
C LYS A 115 -6.36 -9.20 -2.79
N TYR A 116 -5.97 -10.31 -3.37
CA TYR A 116 -6.65 -11.58 -3.25
C TYR A 116 -5.67 -12.63 -2.76
N GLN A 117 -6.06 -13.35 -1.74
CA GLN A 117 -5.33 -14.48 -1.17
C GLN A 117 -6.19 -15.72 -1.29
N LEU A 118 -5.64 -16.78 -1.84
CA LEU A 118 -6.22 -18.11 -1.90
C LEU A 118 -5.32 -19.06 -1.13
N ASP A 119 -5.87 -19.69 -0.10
CA ASP A 119 -5.17 -20.69 0.69
C ASP A 119 -5.90 -22.02 0.61
N TRP A 120 -5.15 -23.12 0.48
CA TRP A 120 -5.69 -24.47 0.54
C TRP A 120 -4.67 -25.47 1.02
N GLN A 121 -5.15 -26.56 1.60
CA GLN A 121 -4.34 -27.70 1.96
C GLN A 121 -4.55 -28.82 0.96
N LEU A 122 -3.46 -29.36 0.41
CA LEU A 122 -3.46 -30.52 -0.45
C LEU A 122 -2.42 -31.53 0.07
N TYR A 123 -2.89 -32.68 0.55
CA TYR A 123 -2.10 -33.61 1.34
C TYR A 123 -1.55 -32.92 2.59
N ASP A 124 -0.21 -32.99 2.81
CA ASP A 124 0.45 -32.29 3.93
C ASP A 124 1.04 -30.94 3.53
N PHE A 125 0.74 -30.46 2.32
CA PHE A 125 1.22 -29.17 1.84
C PHE A 125 0.17 -28.09 2.05
N ASP A 126 0.60 -26.96 2.63
CA ASP A 126 -0.18 -25.73 2.68
C ASP A 126 0.22 -24.85 1.49
N TRP A 127 -0.73 -24.57 0.62
CA TRP A 127 -0.54 -23.76 -0.57
C TRP A 127 -1.17 -22.38 -0.40
N GLY A 128 -0.51 -21.37 -0.94
CA GLY A 128 -1.03 -20.02 -0.98
C GLY A 128 -0.71 -19.33 -2.31
N ILE A 129 -1.73 -18.71 -2.92
CA ILE A 129 -1.57 -17.82 -4.06
C ILE A 129 -2.00 -16.43 -3.61
N THR A 130 -1.18 -15.43 -3.91
CA THR A 130 -1.53 -14.02 -3.69
C THR A 130 -1.55 -13.31 -5.03
N TYR A 131 -2.64 -12.61 -5.31
CA TYR A 131 -2.75 -11.64 -6.39
C TYR A 131 -2.79 -10.23 -5.81
N GLN A 132 -2.03 -9.31 -6.41
CA GLN A 132 -2.04 -7.89 -6.04
C GLN A 132 -2.18 -7.05 -7.30
N TYR A 133 -3.11 -6.10 -7.26
CA TYR A 133 -3.25 -5.06 -8.26
C TYR A 133 -3.01 -3.70 -7.62
N LEU A 134 -2.05 -2.97 -8.16
CA LEU A 134 -1.79 -1.57 -7.83
C LEU A 134 -2.24 -0.73 -9.01
N GLY A 135 -3.26 0.08 -8.81
CA GLY A 135 -3.86 0.92 -9.86
C GLY A 135 -2.97 2.07 -10.32
N THR A 136 -3.51 2.85 -11.24
CA THR A 136 -2.82 4.04 -11.78
C THR A 136 -2.54 5.05 -10.69
N ARG A 137 -1.38 5.71 -10.78
CA ARG A 137 -0.91 6.74 -9.87
C ARG A 137 -0.10 7.80 -10.61
N TYR A 138 0.18 8.90 -9.98
CA TYR A 138 1.04 9.95 -10.50
C TYR A 138 2.36 10.00 -9.73
N ASP A 139 3.45 10.33 -10.43
CA ASP A 139 4.76 10.61 -9.84
C ASP A 139 5.42 11.76 -10.58
N LYS A 140 6.58 12.22 -10.14
CA LYS A 140 7.40 13.21 -10.83
C LYS A 140 8.58 12.53 -11.56
N ASP A 141 8.84 12.98 -12.76
CA ASP A 141 10.09 12.71 -13.47
C ASP A 141 11.12 13.78 -13.06
N TYR A 142 12.15 13.33 -12.34
CA TYR A 142 13.24 14.17 -11.86
C TYR A 142 14.47 14.16 -12.81
N SER A 143 14.38 13.53 -13.99
CA SER A 143 15.49 13.42 -14.93
C SER A 143 15.84 14.73 -15.61
N SER A 144 14.88 15.66 -15.74
CA SER A 144 15.08 16.96 -16.39
C SER A 144 14.22 18.04 -15.77
N TYR A 145 14.77 19.25 -15.61
CA TYR A 145 14.03 20.42 -15.15
C TYR A 145 13.39 21.18 -16.32
N PRO A 146 12.14 21.68 -16.22
CA PRO A 146 11.21 21.55 -15.08
C PRO A 146 10.66 20.14 -14.93
N TYR A 147 10.53 19.68 -13.68
CA TYR A 147 10.06 18.35 -13.35
C TYR A 147 8.63 18.11 -13.84
N GLN A 148 8.43 17.03 -14.59
CA GLN A 148 7.15 16.69 -15.19
C GLN A 148 6.37 15.73 -14.32
N THR A 149 5.06 15.94 -14.20
CA THR A 149 4.18 14.95 -13.59
C THR A 149 3.88 13.84 -14.61
N VAL A 150 4.20 12.61 -14.25
CA VAL A 150 4.00 11.42 -15.09
C VAL A 150 2.90 10.53 -14.50
N LYS A 151 2.10 9.93 -15.39
CA LYS A 151 1.11 8.94 -15.01
C LYS A 151 1.70 7.56 -15.15
N MET A 152 1.77 6.82 -14.05
CA MET A 152 2.20 5.43 -14.02
C MET A 152 1.00 4.49 -14.19
N GLY A 153 1.15 3.47 -15.02
CA GLY A 153 0.12 2.45 -15.29
C GLY A 153 -0.15 1.54 -14.10
N GLY A 154 -1.24 0.78 -14.19
CA GLY A 154 -1.54 -0.26 -13.21
C GLY A 154 -0.60 -1.46 -13.34
N VAL A 155 -0.36 -2.14 -12.22
CA VAL A 155 0.52 -3.32 -12.12
C VAL A 155 -0.25 -4.46 -11.46
N SER A 156 -0.14 -5.66 -12.05
CA SER A 156 -0.67 -6.91 -11.49
C SER A 156 0.49 -7.84 -11.17
N LEU A 157 0.52 -8.33 -9.93
CA LEU A 157 1.56 -9.24 -9.44
C LEU A 157 0.91 -10.50 -8.87
N TRP A 158 1.61 -11.61 -9.02
CA TRP A 158 1.23 -12.91 -8.49
C TRP A 158 2.38 -13.51 -7.71
N ASP A 159 2.08 -14.01 -6.52
CA ASP A 159 3.01 -14.77 -5.69
C ASP A 159 2.47 -16.18 -5.46
N LEU A 160 3.36 -17.14 -5.33
CA LEU A 160 3.06 -18.52 -4.95
C LEU A 160 3.87 -18.87 -3.71
N ALA A 161 3.22 -19.48 -2.72
CA ALA A 161 3.89 -20.02 -1.54
C ALA A 161 3.45 -21.46 -1.29
N VAL A 162 4.36 -22.25 -0.76
CA VAL A 162 4.08 -23.62 -0.30
C VAL A 162 4.81 -23.86 1.01
N ALA A 163 4.13 -24.45 1.98
CA ALA A 163 4.74 -24.89 3.24
C ALA A 163 4.51 -26.40 3.42
N TYR A 164 5.50 -27.06 4.01
CA TYR A 164 5.46 -28.49 4.32
C TYR A 164 6.00 -28.74 5.73
N PRO A 165 5.22 -29.38 6.62
CA PRO A 165 5.67 -29.81 7.93
C PRO A 165 6.53 -31.07 7.80
N VAL A 166 7.85 -30.87 7.76
CA VAL A 166 8.83 -32.01 7.65
C VAL A 166 8.77 -32.92 8.87
N THR A 167 8.57 -32.30 10.04
CA THR A 167 8.32 -32.98 11.32
C THR A 167 7.28 -32.22 12.12
N SER A 168 6.86 -32.75 13.28
CA SER A 168 6.00 -32.02 14.23
C SER A 168 6.60 -30.68 14.72
N HIS A 169 7.91 -30.50 14.56
CA HIS A 169 8.65 -29.34 15.05
C HIS A 169 9.25 -28.47 13.92
N LEU A 170 9.42 -29.03 12.72
CA LEU A 170 10.08 -28.36 11.61
C LEU A 170 9.12 -28.17 10.43
N THR A 171 8.88 -26.93 10.06
CA THR A 171 8.17 -26.56 8.82
C THR A 171 9.11 -25.85 7.87
N VAL A 172 9.13 -26.27 6.62
CA VAL A 172 9.87 -25.63 5.53
C VAL A 172 8.88 -24.92 4.63
N ARG A 173 9.20 -23.69 4.22
CA ARG A 173 8.38 -22.87 3.32
C ARG A 173 9.19 -22.35 2.15
N GLY A 174 8.69 -22.57 0.93
CA GLY A 174 9.16 -21.92 -0.30
C GLY A 174 8.19 -20.82 -0.73
N LYS A 175 8.72 -19.71 -1.25
CA LYS A 175 7.93 -18.63 -1.85
C LYS A 175 8.57 -18.18 -3.16
N ILE A 176 7.72 -17.93 -4.18
CA ILE A 176 8.09 -17.25 -5.41
C ILE A 176 7.29 -15.94 -5.44
N ALA A 177 7.95 -14.81 -5.30
CA ALA A 177 7.35 -13.50 -5.48
C ALA A 177 7.48 -13.06 -6.93
N ASN A 178 6.51 -12.30 -7.42
CA ASN A 178 6.43 -11.89 -8.82
C ASN A 178 6.56 -13.10 -9.77
N LEU A 179 5.65 -14.05 -9.65
CA LEU A 179 5.68 -15.36 -10.33
C LEU A 179 5.88 -15.26 -11.84
N PHE A 180 5.32 -14.23 -12.49
CA PHE A 180 5.38 -14.03 -13.94
C PHE A 180 6.52 -13.11 -14.38
N ASP A 181 7.45 -12.75 -13.47
CA ASP A 181 8.62 -11.92 -13.74
C ASP A 181 8.26 -10.58 -14.42
N LYS A 182 7.22 -9.93 -13.88
CA LYS A 182 6.73 -8.67 -14.41
C LYS A 182 7.70 -7.54 -14.11
N ASP A 183 8.15 -6.83 -15.13
CA ASP A 183 8.86 -5.56 -14.96
C ASP A 183 7.86 -4.48 -14.55
N TYR A 184 8.16 -3.78 -13.45
CA TYR A 184 7.32 -2.71 -12.95
C TYR A 184 8.12 -1.71 -12.10
N GLU A 185 7.52 -0.56 -11.87
CA GLU A 185 8.05 0.49 -10.99
C GLU A 185 6.98 0.90 -9.99
N THR A 186 7.37 1.11 -8.74
CA THR A 186 6.50 1.72 -7.72
C THR A 186 6.74 3.22 -7.61
N VAL A 187 7.95 3.66 -7.92
CA VAL A 187 8.41 5.04 -8.04
C VAL A 187 9.00 5.20 -9.45
N TYR A 188 8.63 6.26 -10.14
CA TYR A 188 9.08 6.50 -11.51
C TYR A 188 10.61 6.54 -11.63
N GLY A 189 11.16 5.79 -12.60
CA GLY A 189 12.59 5.67 -12.83
C GLY A 189 13.33 4.72 -11.88
N TYR A 190 12.62 4.03 -10.97
CA TYR A 190 13.21 3.05 -10.06
C TYR A 190 12.62 1.67 -10.35
N GLN A 191 13.42 0.82 -10.99
CA GLN A 191 13.05 -0.57 -11.20
C GLN A 191 12.96 -1.33 -9.88
N THR A 192 11.94 -2.18 -9.78
CA THR A 192 11.80 -3.14 -8.68
C THR A 192 12.53 -4.43 -9.01
N ALA A 193 12.74 -5.28 -8.00
CA ALA A 193 13.22 -6.64 -8.22
C ALA A 193 12.23 -7.40 -9.13
N GLY A 194 12.77 -8.21 -10.04
CA GLY A 194 11.99 -9.16 -10.84
C GLY A 194 11.47 -10.31 -9.97
N ARG A 195 11.47 -11.52 -10.51
CA ARG A 195 11.09 -12.72 -9.74
C ARG A 195 12.09 -13.03 -8.64
N GLU A 196 11.58 -13.25 -7.43
CA GLU A 196 12.39 -13.57 -6.27
C GLU A 196 11.98 -14.92 -5.67
N TYR A 197 12.96 -15.69 -5.22
CA TYR A 197 12.76 -16.98 -4.58
C TYR A 197 13.21 -16.91 -3.12
N THR A 198 12.37 -17.37 -2.22
CA THR A 198 12.68 -17.41 -0.79
C THR A 198 12.49 -18.84 -0.27
N LEU A 199 13.44 -19.35 0.50
CA LEU A 199 13.31 -20.58 1.25
C LEU A 199 13.54 -20.27 2.73
N SER A 200 12.64 -20.76 3.58
CA SER A 200 12.73 -20.55 5.03
C SER A 200 12.37 -21.83 5.80
N GLY A 201 12.95 -22.00 6.96
CA GLY A 201 12.62 -23.06 7.90
C GLY A 201 12.23 -22.48 9.26
N SER A 202 11.17 -23.02 9.88
CA SER A 202 10.74 -22.68 11.23
C SER A 202 10.78 -23.91 12.11
N TYR A 203 11.46 -23.83 13.24
CA TYR A 203 11.54 -24.90 14.23
C TYR A 203 10.93 -24.42 15.55
N THR A 204 10.01 -25.24 16.08
CA THR A 204 9.36 -24.99 17.38
C THR A 204 9.87 -26.02 18.38
N PHE A 205 10.37 -25.53 19.51
CA PHE A 205 10.95 -26.36 20.59
C PHE A 205 9.85 -26.97 21.47
#